data_0f9840d3ac726f058a77ff757be92489
#
_entry.id   0f9840d3ac726f058a77ff757be92489
#
_cell.length_a   1.000
_cell.length_b   1.000
_cell.length_c   1.000
_cell.angle_alpha   90.00
_cell.angle_beta   90.00
_cell.angle_gamma   90.00
#
_symmetry.space_group_name_H-M   'P 1'
#
loop_
_entity.id
_entity.type
_entity.pdbx_description
1 polymer ?
#
loop_
_entity_poly.entity_id
_entity_poly.type
_entity_poly.pdbx_seq_one_letter_code
_entity_poly.pdbx_strand_id
1 'polypeptide(L)'
;MNNIYYLIHSTSFGDTLASTPTLRYISQSHNQKINIVTHKKHIFKNNPHVNNCLSFDEFNDLDMSNIIKYESFTYAGRQDNNGVEKKFSHIDTRQLHAMDLGFQLMPHQMEYDYNPDYVELSYDLPERYVVCHITQNWANRTWDTKNWQRLINWLSDNKIFTVLIGQDHSEKLHDSISVDPLIKSCPNLENLYGLDLTNKIELEEMYQVIKGSSVIVTMDTGPLHIAGCTDTHILQLGSATHPLLRIPYRNNTQNYKYDFVGGTCDIFCNSDLKYNVKEWGHINAVGPLTECSENKPTFECHPQVNNVIDKIESLLTTKTNYGEYIELLQLNEPNKINFNFKKTINKNIKIEVVDVTTGLKRDKWEGKCEKLESGNYWWSPSPGRLENLGDIDLKLYIDDEYVDKIRISHNGGKKFIIKNEELYLDNFDDYNYSTFWEIFIHNEYEFDNKSVVEEGDVVLDIGANFGFFACYAIENNAKKIYAVEPFPTAYENVKKLSEKFPIVPINKAVSSKIDGVTMSLKTGDSAANCLTDYNDIFNNDGEQILVETININDLINSIDSHINLLKIDCEGSELDVFETITSENLNKISKLVIETHSDYIDNFIRNKLIEHNFKIKNKGNILFATNSSIIL
;
A
#
# COMPACT_ATOMS: atom_id res chain seq x y z
N MET A 1 1.27 8.01 -38.31
CA MET A 1 1.32 7.72 -36.86
C MET A 1 -0.10 7.79 -36.36
N ASN A 2 -0.55 6.85 -35.59
CA ASN A 2 -1.90 6.89 -35.00
C ASN A 2 -1.95 7.99 -33.93
N ASN A 3 -3.05 8.74 -33.90
CA ASN A 3 -3.29 9.71 -32.84
C ASN A 3 -3.68 8.97 -31.57
N ILE A 4 -2.84 9.04 -30.52
CA ILE A 4 -3.09 8.40 -29.23
C ILE A 4 -3.67 9.43 -28.28
N TYR A 5 -4.76 9.04 -27.62
CA TYR A 5 -5.46 9.86 -26.63
C TYR A 5 -5.56 9.09 -25.31
N TYR A 6 -5.25 9.78 -24.23
CA TYR A 6 -5.46 9.27 -22.88
C TYR A 6 -6.49 10.13 -22.16
N LEU A 7 -7.64 9.54 -21.88
CA LEU A 7 -8.78 10.17 -21.22
C LEU A 7 -8.69 9.95 -19.70
N ILE A 8 -8.73 11.03 -18.95
CA ILE A 8 -8.60 11.04 -17.50
C ILE A 8 -9.87 11.67 -16.91
N HIS A 9 -10.74 10.82 -16.38
CA HIS A 9 -12.06 11.24 -15.91
C HIS A 9 -12.07 11.87 -14.51
N SER A 10 -10.91 12.02 -13.87
CA SER A 10 -10.82 12.68 -12.58
C SER A 10 -11.11 14.18 -12.66
N THR A 11 -11.83 14.68 -11.67
CA THR A 11 -12.08 16.11 -11.45
C THR A 11 -11.22 16.71 -10.33
N SER A 12 -10.64 15.87 -9.46
CA SER A 12 -9.75 16.32 -8.39
C SER A 12 -8.33 16.58 -8.90
N PHE A 13 -7.63 17.52 -8.26
CA PHE A 13 -6.24 17.81 -8.63
C PHE A 13 -5.31 16.62 -8.35
N GLY A 14 -5.37 16.07 -7.12
CA GLY A 14 -4.48 14.98 -6.69
C GLY A 14 -4.65 13.72 -7.53
N ASP A 15 -5.89 13.31 -7.78
CA ASP A 15 -6.17 12.14 -8.59
C ASP A 15 -5.77 12.33 -10.06
N THR A 16 -5.97 13.53 -10.61
CA THR A 16 -5.51 13.82 -11.98
C THR A 16 -3.98 13.80 -12.06
N LEU A 17 -3.29 14.35 -11.06
CA LEU A 17 -1.84 14.31 -11.00
C LEU A 17 -1.33 12.86 -10.89
N ALA A 18 -2.06 12.00 -10.18
CA ALA A 18 -1.74 10.59 -10.04
C ALA A 18 -1.78 9.81 -11.37
N SER A 19 -2.37 10.35 -12.42
CA SER A 19 -2.35 9.73 -13.76
C SER A 19 -1.05 9.97 -14.53
N THR A 20 -0.19 10.88 -14.08
CA THR A 20 1.03 11.26 -14.83
C THR A 20 2.05 10.12 -14.96
N PRO A 21 2.25 9.21 -14.00
CA PRO A 21 3.06 8.02 -14.21
C PRO A 21 2.54 7.11 -15.32
N THR A 22 1.23 6.91 -15.38
CA THR A 22 0.55 6.14 -16.42
C THR A 22 0.72 6.77 -17.79
N LEU A 23 0.56 8.09 -17.88
CA LEU A 23 0.83 8.88 -19.09
C LEU A 23 2.26 8.66 -19.60
N ARG A 24 3.26 8.74 -18.71
CA ARG A 24 4.67 8.50 -19.05
C ARG A 24 4.85 7.11 -19.63
N TYR A 25 4.28 6.11 -19.01
CA TYR A 25 4.35 4.73 -19.47
C TYR A 25 3.77 4.57 -20.88
N ILE A 26 2.56 5.10 -21.15
CA ILE A 26 1.93 5.05 -22.48
C ILE A 26 2.83 5.75 -23.53
N SER A 27 3.31 6.96 -23.22
CA SER A 27 4.18 7.72 -24.11
C SER A 27 5.46 6.96 -24.47
N GLN A 28 6.10 6.34 -23.47
CA GLN A 28 7.31 5.54 -23.66
C GLN A 28 7.05 4.26 -24.44
N SER A 29 5.94 3.56 -24.16
CA SER A 29 5.56 2.32 -24.85
C SER A 29 5.32 2.54 -26.35
N HIS A 30 4.81 3.72 -26.71
CA HIS A 30 4.57 4.09 -28.10
C HIS A 30 5.69 4.93 -28.74
N ASN A 31 6.72 5.25 -27.95
CA ASN A 31 7.84 6.11 -28.36
C ASN A 31 7.38 7.43 -29.02
N GLN A 32 6.32 8.04 -28.47
CA GLN A 32 5.78 9.32 -28.94
C GLN A 32 5.03 10.06 -27.84
N LYS A 33 4.94 11.39 -27.97
CA LYS A 33 4.05 12.18 -27.13
C LYS A 33 2.59 11.86 -27.45
N ILE A 34 1.73 11.89 -26.44
CA ILE A 34 0.31 11.56 -26.57
C ILE A 34 -0.59 12.77 -26.27
N ASN A 35 -1.83 12.69 -26.69
CA ASN A 35 -2.83 13.72 -26.41
C ASN A 35 -3.59 13.34 -25.13
N ILE A 36 -3.87 14.32 -24.28
CA ILE A 36 -4.60 14.16 -23.03
C ILE A 36 -5.99 14.76 -23.16
N VAL A 37 -6.98 14.06 -22.61
CA VAL A 37 -8.34 14.57 -22.45
C VAL A 37 -8.66 14.63 -20.96
N THR A 38 -8.92 15.82 -20.42
CA THR A 38 -9.09 16.02 -18.98
C THR A 38 -9.83 17.31 -18.64
N HIS A 39 -10.42 17.34 -17.45
CA HIS A 39 -10.96 18.56 -16.85
C HIS A 39 -9.87 19.50 -16.28
N LYS A 40 -8.64 19.00 -16.07
CA LYS A 40 -7.52 19.71 -15.40
C LYS A 40 -6.33 19.91 -16.32
N LYS A 41 -6.53 20.55 -17.47
CA LYS A 41 -5.51 20.76 -18.52
C LYS A 41 -4.21 21.37 -17.98
N HIS A 42 -4.28 22.29 -17.02
CA HIS A 42 -3.13 23.00 -16.46
C HIS A 42 -2.08 22.08 -15.81
N ILE A 43 -2.48 20.89 -15.31
CA ILE A 43 -1.57 19.90 -14.74
C ILE A 43 -0.53 19.42 -15.76
N PHE A 44 -0.92 19.36 -17.03
CA PHE A 44 -0.12 18.76 -18.09
C PHE A 44 0.61 19.78 -18.96
N LYS A 45 0.55 21.08 -18.63
CA LYS A 45 1.02 22.17 -19.49
C LYS A 45 2.48 22.00 -19.96
N ASN A 46 3.38 21.64 -19.06
CA ASN A 46 4.81 21.44 -19.35
C ASN A 46 5.24 19.97 -19.24
N ASN A 47 4.30 19.06 -19.36
CA ASN A 47 4.62 17.64 -19.25
C ASN A 47 5.35 17.16 -20.52
N PRO A 48 6.55 16.55 -20.41
CA PRO A 48 7.36 16.16 -21.55
C PRO A 48 6.72 15.09 -22.43
N HIS A 49 5.75 14.35 -21.91
CA HIS A 49 5.05 13.25 -22.57
C HIS A 49 3.78 13.67 -23.30
N VAL A 50 3.36 14.94 -23.15
CA VAL A 50 2.12 15.48 -23.73
C VAL A 50 2.39 16.21 -25.03
N ASN A 51 1.56 15.90 -26.03
CA ASN A 51 1.50 16.62 -27.29
C ASN A 51 0.46 17.74 -27.22
N ASN A 52 -0.78 17.42 -26.79
CA ASN A 52 -1.87 18.38 -26.66
C ASN A 52 -2.82 18.00 -25.53
N CYS A 53 -3.51 19.00 -24.96
CA CYS A 53 -4.52 18.81 -23.92
C CYS A 53 -5.88 19.32 -24.39
N LEU A 54 -6.87 18.44 -24.40
CA LEU A 54 -8.24 18.70 -24.79
C LEU A 54 -9.20 18.62 -23.60
N SER A 55 -10.33 19.30 -23.70
CA SER A 55 -11.50 18.99 -22.90
C SER A 55 -12.25 17.79 -23.49
N PHE A 56 -13.19 17.24 -22.73
CA PHE A 56 -14.04 16.16 -23.24
C PHE A 56 -14.92 16.62 -24.41
N ASP A 57 -15.40 17.86 -24.38
CA ASP A 57 -16.18 18.42 -25.49
C ASP A 57 -15.33 18.53 -26.77
N GLU A 58 -14.13 19.10 -26.68
CA GLU A 58 -13.19 19.18 -27.82
C GLU A 58 -12.81 17.77 -28.35
N PHE A 59 -12.72 16.78 -27.50
CA PHE A 59 -12.45 15.41 -27.93
C PHE A 59 -13.64 14.77 -28.66
N ASN A 60 -14.87 15.00 -28.17
CA ASN A 60 -16.08 14.43 -28.76
C ASN A 60 -16.36 14.98 -30.18
N ASP A 61 -15.81 16.15 -30.53
CA ASP A 61 -15.93 16.77 -31.86
C ASP A 61 -14.92 16.21 -32.89
N LEU A 62 -14.01 15.30 -32.47
CA LEU A 62 -13.00 14.74 -33.36
C LEU A 62 -13.54 13.61 -34.24
N ASP A 63 -12.92 13.48 -35.45
CA ASP A 63 -13.07 12.25 -36.22
C ASP A 63 -12.36 11.09 -35.56
N MET A 64 -13.13 10.11 -35.11
CA MET A 64 -12.63 8.91 -34.40
C MET A 64 -11.93 7.89 -35.31
N SER A 65 -11.86 8.13 -36.62
CA SER A 65 -11.10 7.27 -37.52
C SER A 65 -9.60 7.41 -37.25
N ASN A 66 -8.92 6.28 -36.95
CA ASN A 66 -7.47 6.21 -36.63
C ASN A 66 -7.04 6.79 -35.24
N ILE A 67 -7.92 6.75 -34.27
CA ILE A 67 -7.60 7.06 -32.87
C ILE A 67 -7.33 5.79 -32.07
N ILE A 68 -6.24 5.78 -31.31
CA ILE A 68 -6.02 4.82 -30.21
C ILE A 68 -6.44 5.54 -28.92
N LYS A 69 -7.40 4.96 -28.21
CA LYS A 69 -7.96 5.53 -26.99
C LYS A 69 -7.54 4.69 -25.78
N TYR A 70 -6.95 5.33 -24.78
CA TYR A 70 -6.77 4.84 -23.43
C TYR A 70 -7.68 5.62 -22.51
N GLU A 71 -8.19 5.00 -21.45
CA GLU A 71 -9.18 5.61 -20.57
C GLU A 71 -8.96 5.13 -19.14
N SER A 72 -8.90 6.05 -18.20
CA SER A 72 -8.76 5.71 -16.79
C SER A 72 -9.70 6.50 -15.89
N PHE A 73 -10.05 5.87 -14.81
CA PHE A 73 -10.97 6.39 -13.79
C PHE A 73 -10.28 6.42 -12.44
N THR A 74 -10.74 7.29 -11.56
CA THR A 74 -10.41 7.27 -10.15
C THR A 74 -11.39 6.40 -9.38
N TYR A 75 -11.30 6.41 -8.05
CA TYR A 75 -12.24 5.71 -7.17
C TYR A 75 -13.71 6.02 -7.50
N ALA A 76 -14.02 7.26 -7.85
CA ALA A 76 -15.37 7.78 -8.07
C ALA A 76 -15.97 7.52 -9.46
N GLY A 77 -15.37 6.75 -10.31
CA GLY A 77 -15.88 6.49 -11.66
C GLY A 77 -16.00 5.01 -11.97
N ARG A 78 -15.61 4.17 -11.03
CA ARG A 78 -15.54 2.74 -11.25
C ARG A 78 -16.86 2.09 -10.87
N GLN A 79 -17.53 1.55 -11.86
CA GLN A 79 -18.74 0.76 -11.67
C GLN A 79 -18.52 -0.64 -12.22
N ASP A 80 -19.11 -1.64 -11.57
CA ASP A 80 -19.21 -2.96 -12.14
C ASP A 80 -20.28 -3.02 -13.24
N ASN A 81 -20.45 -4.18 -13.88
CA ASN A 81 -21.43 -4.40 -14.93
C ASN A 81 -22.90 -4.18 -14.48
N ASN A 82 -23.14 -4.09 -13.17
CA ASN A 82 -24.46 -3.83 -12.57
C ASN A 82 -24.62 -2.36 -12.14
N GLY A 83 -23.63 -1.51 -12.40
CA GLY A 83 -23.64 -0.10 -12.01
C GLY A 83 -23.28 0.12 -10.53
N VAL A 84 -22.77 -0.90 -9.83
CA VAL A 84 -22.29 -0.78 -8.45
C VAL A 84 -20.86 -0.24 -8.47
N GLU A 85 -20.58 0.82 -7.72
CA GLU A 85 -19.23 1.36 -7.62
C GLU A 85 -18.27 0.33 -7.03
N LYS A 86 -17.23 -0.01 -7.78
CA LYS A 86 -16.14 -0.86 -7.29
C LYS A 86 -15.27 -0.09 -6.31
N LYS A 87 -14.95 -0.72 -5.20
CA LYS A 87 -14.18 -0.12 -4.11
C LYS A 87 -12.73 -0.59 -4.17
N PHE A 88 -11.83 0.30 -4.55
CA PHE A 88 -10.40 0.06 -4.63
C PHE A 88 -9.61 0.97 -3.67
N SER A 89 -10.20 1.29 -2.53
CA SER A 89 -9.61 2.22 -1.55
C SER A 89 -8.29 1.74 -0.93
N HIS A 90 -7.98 0.47 -1.05
CA HIS A 90 -6.73 -0.16 -0.63
C HIS A 90 -5.63 -0.08 -1.69
N ILE A 91 -5.93 0.46 -2.87
CA ILE A 91 -4.96 0.59 -3.96
C ILE A 91 -4.52 2.05 -4.10
N ASP A 92 -3.25 2.27 -4.38
CA ASP A 92 -2.71 3.58 -4.69
C ASP A 92 -3.38 4.17 -5.95
N THR A 93 -3.75 5.45 -5.92
CA THR A 93 -4.45 6.09 -7.04
C THR A 93 -3.64 6.04 -8.34
N ARG A 94 -2.31 6.12 -8.27
CA ARG A 94 -1.42 5.99 -9.45
C ARG A 94 -1.55 4.61 -10.07
N GLN A 95 -1.62 3.60 -9.21
CA GLN A 95 -1.82 2.21 -9.64
C GLN A 95 -3.19 1.99 -10.26
N LEU A 96 -4.25 2.62 -9.72
CA LEU A 96 -5.58 2.54 -10.30
C LEU A 96 -5.63 3.02 -11.75
N HIS A 97 -4.93 4.12 -12.07
CA HIS A 97 -4.85 4.61 -13.45
C HIS A 97 -4.14 3.61 -14.38
N ALA A 98 -3.11 2.93 -13.90
CA ALA A 98 -2.39 1.92 -14.66
C ALA A 98 -3.21 0.65 -14.88
N MET A 99 -3.94 0.21 -13.84
CA MET A 99 -4.82 -0.97 -13.88
C MET A 99 -5.89 -0.87 -14.95
N ASP A 100 -6.51 0.29 -15.13
CA ASP A 100 -7.51 0.50 -16.18
C ASP A 100 -6.97 0.23 -17.59
N LEU A 101 -5.68 0.26 -17.74
CA LEU A 101 -4.97 0.08 -18.99
C LEU A 101 -4.26 -1.29 -19.09
N GLY A 102 -4.48 -2.15 -18.09
CA GLY A 102 -3.95 -3.52 -18.05
C GLY A 102 -2.46 -3.61 -17.75
N PHE A 103 -1.89 -2.64 -17.03
CA PHE A 103 -0.50 -2.73 -16.58
C PHE A 103 -0.30 -2.22 -15.15
N GLN A 104 0.85 -2.52 -14.59
CA GLN A 104 1.23 -2.18 -13.24
C GLN A 104 2.44 -1.26 -13.21
N LEU A 105 2.40 -0.24 -12.35
CA LEU A 105 3.52 0.64 -12.11
C LEU A 105 4.40 0.09 -10.98
N MET A 106 5.68 0.03 -11.22
CA MET A 106 6.65 -0.25 -10.16
C MET A 106 6.87 1.03 -9.32
N PRO A 107 7.29 0.92 -8.05
CA PRO A 107 7.50 2.08 -7.18
C PRO A 107 8.34 3.20 -7.82
N HIS A 108 9.43 2.85 -8.50
CA HIS A 108 10.26 3.84 -9.19
C HIS A 108 9.61 4.49 -10.42
N GLN A 109 8.50 3.92 -10.91
CA GLN A 109 7.71 4.47 -12.01
C GLN A 109 6.58 5.37 -11.51
N MET A 110 6.30 5.39 -10.20
CA MET A 110 5.19 6.14 -9.58
C MET A 110 5.49 7.62 -9.31
N GLU A 111 6.63 8.12 -9.75
CA GLU A 111 6.96 9.54 -9.63
C GLU A 111 6.01 10.41 -10.45
N TYR A 112 5.58 11.52 -9.86
CA TYR A 112 4.73 12.50 -10.54
C TYR A 112 5.51 13.31 -11.57
N ASP A 113 4.87 13.60 -12.71
CA ASP A 113 5.36 14.53 -13.71
C ASP A 113 4.53 15.82 -13.68
N TYR A 114 4.89 16.72 -12.78
CA TYR A 114 4.29 18.05 -12.68
C TYR A 114 5.37 19.12 -12.68
N ASN A 115 5.29 19.99 -13.66
CA ASN A 115 6.25 21.09 -13.85
C ASN A 115 5.47 22.35 -14.25
N PRO A 116 4.88 23.07 -13.27
CA PRO A 116 4.16 24.31 -13.55
C PRO A 116 5.11 25.41 -14.01
N ASP A 117 4.54 26.47 -14.61
CA ASP A 117 5.31 27.65 -14.95
C ASP A 117 5.91 28.27 -13.70
N TYR A 118 7.10 28.83 -13.85
CA TYR A 118 7.68 29.64 -12.80
C TYR A 118 6.88 30.93 -12.65
N VAL A 119 6.52 31.25 -11.41
CA VAL A 119 5.86 32.51 -11.04
C VAL A 119 6.75 33.22 -10.03
N GLU A 120 7.03 34.49 -10.28
CA GLU A 120 7.75 35.31 -9.33
C GLU A 120 6.84 35.63 -8.14
N LEU A 121 7.32 35.33 -6.94
CA LEU A 121 6.56 35.61 -5.71
C LEU A 121 6.56 37.10 -5.42
N SER A 122 5.40 37.63 -5.09
CA SER A 122 5.23 39.07 -4.76
C SER A 122 5.67 39.42 -3.33
N TYR A 123 6.22 38.48 -2.59
CA TYR A 123 6.67 38.60 -1.20
C TYR A 123 7.98 37.84 -1.00
N ASP A 124 8.76 38.30 -0.02
CA ASP A 124 10.03 37.66 0.31
C ASP A 124 9.81 36.51 1.29
N LEU A 125 10.46 35.38 1.00
CA LEU A 125 10.53 34.22 1.90
C LEU A 125 11.98 34.03 2.37
N PRO A 126 12.19 33.75 3.66
CA PRO A 126 13.53 33.44 4.15
C PRO A 126 14.02 32.13 3.57
N GLU A 127 15.33 31.90 3.61
CA GLU A 127 15.94 30.64 3.14
C GLU A 127 15.35 29.38 3.84
N ARG A 128 14.86 29.55 5.07
CA ARG A 128 14.30 28.47 5.88
C ARG A 128 12.94 28.85 6.42
N TYR A 129 11.95 28.06 6.07
CA TYR A 129 10.58 28.20 6.59
C TYR A 129 9.82 26.88 6.53
N VAL A 130 8.77 26.80 7.31
CA VAL A 130 7.82 25.67 7.34
C VAL A 130 6.55 26.10 6.63
N VAL A 131 6.02 25.21 5.78
CA VAL A 131 4.69 25.37 5.20
C VAL A 131 3.69 24.55 5.98
N CYS A 132 2.58 25.14 6.42
CA CYS A 132 1.46 24.45 7.03
C CYS A 132 0.24 24.53 6.12
N HIS A 133 -0.23 23.39 5.64
CA HIS A 133 -1.47 23.31 4.87
C HIS A 133 -2.65 23.07 5.81
N ILE A 134 -3.42 24.13 6.04
CA ILE A 134 -4.46 24.17 7.08
C ILE A 134 -5.89 24.07 6.54
N THR A 135 -6.07 23.76 5.26
CA THR A 135 -7.41 23.61 4.68
C THR A 135 -8.22 22.57 5.45
N GLN A 136 -9.39 22.98 5.88
CA GLN A 136 -10.39 22.07 6.38
C GLN A 136 -11.15 21.45 5.20
N ASN A 137 -11.12 20.12 5.17
CA ASN A 137 -11.80 19.34 4.14
C ASN A 137 -12.81 18.41 4.83
N TRP A 138 -12.78 17.15 4.55
CA TRP A 138 -13.58 16.16 5.25
C TRP A 138 -13.08 15.93 6.68
N ALA A 139 -13.97 15.63 7.60
CA ALA A 139 -13.61 15.54 9.02
C ALA A 139 -12.43 14.58 9.28
N ASN A 140 -12.39 13.44 8.58
CA ASN A 140 -11.29 12.48 8.68
C ASN A 140 -9.95 12.96 8.08
N ARG A 141 -9.93 14.10 7.38
CA ARG A 141 -8.75 14.77 6.81
C ARG A 141 -8.57 16.20 7.30
N THR A 142 -9.23 16.53 8.40
CA THR A 142 -9.16 17.86 9.02
C THR A 142 -8.56 17.73 10.40
N TRP A 143 -7.32 18.17 10.56
CA TRP A 143 -6.70 18.22 11.88
C TRP A 143 -7.31 19.34 12.71
N ASP A 144 -7.57 19.07 13.99
CA ASP A 144 -8.29 20.00 14.88
C ASP A 144 -7.62 21.39 14.90
N THR A 145 -8.44 22.44 14.80
CA THR A 145 -7.98 23.84 14.85
C THR A 145 -7.15 24.13 16.09
N LYS A 146 -7.49 23.54 17.25
CA LYS A 146 -6.71 23.71 18.48
C LYS A 146 -5.30 23.12 18.36
N ASN A 147 -5.15 22.03 17.65
CA ASN A 147 -3.84 21.44 17.40
C ASN A 147 -3.02 22.31 16.43
N TRP A 148 -3.65 22.84 15.37
CA TRP A 148 -3.00 23.82 14.49
C TRP A 148 -2.57 25.03 15.28
N GLN A 149 -3.42 25.61 16.13
CA GLN A 149 -3.08 26.79 16.93
C GLN A 149 -1.90 26.52 17.90
N ARG A 150 -1.87 25.34 18.54
CA ARG A 150 -0.76 24.94 19.41
C ARG A 150 0.54 24.79 18.62
N LEU A 151 0.48 24.20 17.43
CA LEU A 151 1.65 24.09 16.55
C LEU A 151 2.16 25.47 16.12
N ILE A 152 1.26 26.37 15.69
CA ILE A 152 1.62 27.73 15.26
C ILE A 152 2.23 28.52 16.41
N ASN A 153 1.67 28.43 17.61
CA ASN A 153 2.25 29.06 18.79
C ASN A 153 3.68 28.59 19.05
N TRP A 154 3.90 27.26 19.02
CA TRP A 154 5.23 26.67 19.21
C TRP A 154 6.22 27.13 18.14
N LEU A 155 5.83 27.11 16.86
CA LEU A 155 6.66 27.59 15.74
C LEU A 155 7.05 29.06 15.93
N SER A 156 6.08 29.91 16.34
CA SER A 156 6.31 31.32 16.59
C SER A 156 7.23 31.58 17.79
N ASP A 157 7.03 30.89 18.90
CA ASP A 157 7.86 30.99 20.10
C ASP A 157 9.32 30.61 19.80
N ASN A 158 9.53 29.64 18.92
CA ASN A 158 10.86 29.19 18.46
C ASN A 158 11.41 30.02 17.28
N LYS A 159 10.74 31.10 16.86
CA LYS A 159 11.15 31.95 15.74
C LYS A 159 11.31 31.19 14.42
N ILE A 160 10.49 30.19 14.20
CA ILE A 160 10.44 29.43 12.94
C ILE A 160 9.45 30.12 12.02
N PHE A 161 9.96 30.70 10.93
CA PHE A 161 9.11 31.37 9.95
C PHE A 161 8.16 30.36 9.31
N THR A 162 6.86 30.67 9.34
CA THR A 162 5.81 29.74 8.93
C THR A 162 4.92 30.37 7.87
N VAL A 163 4.65 29.62 6.81
CA VAL A 163 3.73 30.03 5.75
C VAL A 163 2.48 29.14 5.82
N LEU A 164 1.34 29.78 6.05
CA LEU A 164 0.05 29.09 5.99
C LEU A 164 -0.43 29.08 4.55
N ILE A 165 -0.84 27.93 4.07
CA ILE A 165 -1.50 27.76 2.78
C ILE A 165 -2.81 27.01 2.96
N GLY A 166 -3.74 27.26 2.06
CA GLY A 166 -5.04 26.61 2.08
C GLY A 166 -6.05 27.38 1.26
N GLN A 167 -7.18 26.76 1.00
CA GLN A 167 -8.26 27.38 0.26
C GLN A 167 -9.60 26.98 0.87
N ASP A 168 -10.49 27.95 1.01
CA ASP A 168 -11.86 27.69 1.40
C ASP A 168 -12.58 26.94 0.25
N HIS A 169 -13.34 25.94 0.60
CA HIS A 169 -14.14 25.23 -0.38
C HIS A 169 -15.48 25.95 -0.59
N SER A 170 -15.77 26.35 -1.83
CA SER A 170 -17.08 26.83 -2.20
C SER A 170 -18.11 25.69 -2.14
N GLU A 171 -19.39 26.03 -1.90
CA GLU A 171 -20.49 25.10 -1.66
C GLU A 171 -20.76 24.04 -2.77
N LYS A 172 -20.02 24.08 -3.90
CA LYS A 172 -20.30 23.30 -5.10
C LYS A 172 -19.21 22.28 -5.44
N LEU A 173 -18.60 21.62 -4.45
CA LEU A 173 -17.60 20.61 -4.80
C LEU A 173 -18.21 19.32 -5.38
N HIS A 174 -19.46 19.01 -5.08
CA HIS A 174 -20.26 17.97 -5.74
C HIS A 174 -21.75 18.28 -5.62
N ASP A 175 -22.47 18.29 -6.72
CA ASP A 175 -23.95 18.47 -6.76
C ASP A 175 -24.71 17.31 -6.08
N SER A 176 -24.05 16.25 -5.65
CA SER A 176 -24.66 15.04 -5.10
C SER A 176 -24.31 14.69 -3.66
N ILE A 177 -23.39 15.42 -3.02
CA ILE A 177 -22.98 15.12 -1.63
C ILE A 177 -23.17 16.37 -0.78
N SER A 178 -24.09 16.31 0.19
CA SER A 178 -24.20 17.34 1.24
C SER A 178 -22.94 17.26 2.11
N VAL A 179 -21.96 18.11 1.83
CA VAL A 179 -20.81 18.30 2.72
C VAL A 179 -21.33 18.97 3.97
N ASP A 180 -20.92 18.46 5.14
CA ASP A 180 -21.26 19.05 6.44
C ASP A 180 -20.96 20.56 6.41
N PRO A 181 -21.95 21.44 6.69
CA PRO A 181 -21.79 22.87 6.64
C PRO A 181 -20.76 23.45 7.63
N LEU A 182 -20.26 22.63 8.55
CA LEU A 182 -19.33 23.06 9.60
C LEU A 182 -17.84 23.13 9.18
N ILE A 183 -17.46 22.60 8.00
CA ILE A 183 -16.06 22.47 7.58
C ILE A 183 -15.87 23.08 6.20
N LYS A 184 -15.94 24.41 6.10
CA LYS A 184 -15.86 25.12 4.81
C LYS A 184 -14.77 26.17 4.70
N SER A 185 -14.07 26.49 5.76
CA SER A 185 -13.08 27.57 5.77
C SER A 185 -11.77 27.14 6.40
N CYS A 186 -10.68 27.73 5.94
CA CYS A 186 -9.42 27.66 6.66
C CYS A 186 -9.58 28.22 8.06
N PRO A 187 -9.02 27.58 9.11
CA PRO A 187 -9.10 28.13 10.46
C PRO A 187 -8.34 29.46 10.56
N ASN A 188 -8.92 30.42 11.24
CA ASN A 188 -8.22 31.63 11.60
C ASN A 188 -7.28 31.33 12.77
N LEU A 189 -5.97 31.42 12.54
CA LEU A 189 -4.94 31.13 13.54
C LEU A 189 -4.24 32.43 13.98
N GLU A 190 -3.99 32.52 15.27
CA GLU A 190 -3.37 33.68 15.89
C GLU A 190 -1.86 33.48 16.13
N ASN A 191 -1.14 34.57 16.44
CA ASN A 191 0.29 34.56 16.80
C ASN A 191 1.23 33.97 15.73
N LEU A 192 0.89 34.10 14.46
CA LEU A 192 1.73 33.62 13.37
C LEU A 192 3.01 34.45 13.23
N TYR A 193 4.18 33.79 13.33
CA TYR A 193 5.45 34.36 12.90
C TYR A 193 5.71 33.95 11.45
N GLY A 194 5.21 34.71 10.47
CA GLY A 194 5.31 34.35 9.06
C GLY A 194 4.24 35.01 8.19
N LEU A 195 3.82 34.27 7.16
CA LEU A 195 2.84 34.74 6.18
C LEU A 195 1.60 33.84 6.16
N ASP A 196 0.45 34.47 6.17
CA ASP A 196 -0.82 33.81 5.88
C ASP A 196 -1.19 34.04 4.41
N LEU A 197 -1.03 32.98 3.60
CA LEU A 197 -1.34 32.93 2.17
C LEU A 197 -2.64 32.14 1.88
N THR A 198 -3.43 31.83 2.89
CA THR A 198 -4.71 31.15 2.71
C THR A 198 -5.64 31.99 1.82
N ASN A 199 -6.26 31.35 0.84
CA ASN A 199 -7.13 31.99 -0.16
C ASN A 199 -6.46 33.09 -1.03
N LYS A 200 -5.14 33.16 -1.07
CA LYS A 200 -4.42 34.28 -1.71
C LYS A 200 -3.52 33.87 -2.85
N ILE A 201 -3.21 32.62 -2.99
CA ILE A 201 -2.24 32.11 -3.98
C ILE A 201 -2.86 31.08 -4.92
N GLU A 202 -2.44 31.14 -6.17
CA GLU A 202 -2.78 30.16 -7.18
C GLU A 202 -1.86 28.91 -7.10
N LEU A 203 -2.16 27.91 -7.91
CA LEU A 203 -1.50 26.60 -7.84
C LEU A 203 0.00 26.65 -8.15
N GLU A 204 0.38 27.45 -9.16
CA GLU A 204 1.78 27.64 -9.57
C GLU A 204 2.59 28.33 -8.47
N GLU A 205 1.99 29.33 -7.84
CA GLU A 205 2.59 30.04 -6.69
C GLU A 205 2.70 29.13 -5.47
N MET A 206 1.67 28.33 -5.18
CA MET A 206 1.70 27.31 -4.13
C MET A 206 2.84 26.31 -4.35
N TYR A 207 3.06 25.88 -5.60
CA TYR A 207 4.18 25.00 -5.95
C TYR A 207 5.52 25.65 -5.61
N GLN A 208 5.74 26.93 -5.94
CA GLN A 208 6.98 27.64 -5.61
C GLN A 208 7.17 27.80 -4.09
N VAL A 209 6.12 28.13 -3.38
CA VAL A 209 6.13 28.22 -1.90
C VAL A 209 6.49 26.90 -1.26
N ILE A 210 5.89 25.81 -1.72
CA ILE A 210 6.21 24.47 -1.20
C ILE A 210 7.66 24.10 -1.56
N LYS A 211 8.07 24.29 -2.80
CA LYS A 211 9.40 23.94 -3.31
C LYS A 211 10.53 24.63 -2.54
N GLY A 212 10.34 25.87 -2.12
CA GLY A 212 11.32 26.65 -1.35
C GLY A 212 11.35 26.29 0.14
N SER A 213 10.38 25.57 0.66
CA SER A 213 10.26 25.31 2.09
C SER A 213 11.21 24.23 2.59
N SER A 214 11.56 24.29 3.88
CA SER A 214 12.32 23.24 4.56
C SER A 214 11.45 22.01 4.83
N VAL A 215 10.20 22.22 5.23
CA VAL A 215 9.23 21.18 5.57
C VAL A 215 7.83 21.67 5.20
N ILE A 216 7.01 20.81 4.64
CA ILE A 216 5.56 20.99 4.57
C ILE A 216 4.87 20.05 5.54
N VAL A 217 3.96 20.59 6.36
CA VAL A 217 3.06 19.85 7.25
C VAL A 217 1.68 19.81 6.61
N THR A 218 1.19 18.64 6.27
CA THR A 218 -0.08 18.50 5.54
C THR A 218 -0.79 17.20 5.85
N MET A 219 -2.12 17.19 5.72
CA MET A 219 -2.94 15.99 5.68
C MET A 219 -2.90 15.35 4.29
N ASP A 220 -3.62 14.23 4.09
CA ASP A 220 -3.85 13.59 2.79
C ASP A 220 -4.73 14.49 1.89
N THR A 221 -4.10 15.41 1.17
CA THR A 221 -4.77 16.45 0.37
C THR A 221 -3.92 16.84 -0.87
N GLY A 222 -4.45 17.70 -1.74
CA GLY A 222 -3.76 18.16 -2.94
C GLY A 222 -2.30 18.63 -2.73
N PRO A 223 -2.00 19.50 -1.76
CA PRO A 223 -0.63 19.95 -1.47
C PRO A 223 0.36 18.85 -1.11
N LEU A 224 -0.07 17.72 -0.56
CA LEU A 224 0.77 16.53 -0.38
C LEU A 224 1.35 16.06 -1.72
N HIS A 225 0.48 15.96 -2.74
CA HIS A 225 0.89 15.52 -4.07
C HIS A 225 1.77 16.56 -4.78
N ILE A 226 1.48 17.86 -4.57
CA ILE A 226 2.34 18.95 -5.09
C ILE A 226 3.73 18.86 -4.46
N ALA A 227 3.81 18.68 -3.15
CA ALA A 227 5.07 18.52 -2.45
C ALA A 227 5.85 17.30 -2.96
N GLY A 228 5.15 16.24 -3.35
CA GLY A 228 5.72 15.06 -4.02
C GLY A 228 6.43 15.36 -5.33
N CYS A 229 6.15 16.49 -5.96
CA CYS A 229 6.81 16.95 -7.18
C CYS A 229 8.02 17.88 -6.89
N THR A 230 8.42 18.02 -5.64
CA THR A 230 9.51 18.90 -5.18
C THR A 230 10.49 18.14 -4.29
N ASP A 231 11.60 18.77 -3.92
CA ASP A 231 12.57 18.20 -2.96
C ASP A 231 12.27 18.59 -1.50
N THR A 232 11.12 19.19 -1.24
CA THR A 232 10.71 19.61 0.11
C THR A 232 10.46 18.41 1.00
N HIS A 233 10.87 18.50 2.26
CA HIS A 233 10.55 17.47 3.24
C HIS A 233 9.04 17.48 3.55
N ILE A 234 8.39 16.33 3.41
CA ILE A 234 6.97 16.16 3.66
C ILE A 234 6.77 15.55 5.05
N LEU A 235 6.03 16.23 5.89
CA LEU A 235 5.49 15.70 7.13
C LEU A 235 3.98 15.50 6.96
N GLN A 236 3.60 14.27 6.64
CA GLN A 236 2.19 13.91 6.50
C GLN A 236 1.58 13.62 7.86
N LEU A 237 0.47 14.27 8.16
CA LEU A 237 -0.34 14.00 9.34
C LEU A 237 -1.28 12.82 9.08
N GLY A 238 -1.45 11.97 10.09
CA GLY A 238 -2.30 10.80 10.04
C GLY A 238 -3.76 11.14 9.78
N SER A 239 -4.40 10.29 9.00
CA SER A 239 -5.81 10.31 8.66
C SER A 239 -6.35 8.87 8.63
N ALA A 240 -7.61 8.71 8.28
CA ALA A 240 -8.21 7.39 8.08
C ALA A 240 -7.68 6.65 6.83
N THR A 241 -6.84 7.29 6.02
CA THR A 241 -6.21 6.68 4.83
C THR A 241 -4.79 6.22 5.17
N HIS A 242 -4.46 5.01 4.77
CA HIS A 242 -3.12 4.47 4.97
C HIS A 242 -2.07 5.33 4.23
N PRO A 243 -0.98 5.74 4.90
CA PRO A 243 0.01 6.66 4.31
C PRO A 243 0.64 6.12 3.02
N LEU A 244 0.81 4.82 2.89
CA LEU A 244 1.37 4.17 1.71
C LEU A 244 0.65 4.48 0.43
N LEU A 245 -0.67 4.61 0.51
CA LEU A 245 -1.51 4.91 -0.66
C LEU A 245 -1.34 6.36 -1.13
N ARG A 246 -0.54 7.15 -0.42
CA ARG A 246 -0.36 8.59 -0.67
C ARG A 246 1.08 9.04 -0.68
N ILE A 247 2.02 8.18 -0.33
CA ILE A 247 3.44 8.53 -0.35
C ILE A 247 3.84 9.00 -1.75
N PRO A 248 4.35 10.21 -1.91
CA PRO A 248 4.91 10.64 -3.19
C PRO A 248 6.26 9.95 -3.40
N TYR A 249 6.34 9.13 -4.44
CA TYR A 249 7.60 8.56 -4.89
C TYR A 249 8.41 9.61 -5.64
N ARG A 250 9.73 9.63 -5.40
CA ARG A 250 10.69 10.54 -6.04
C ARG A 250 11.89 9.74 -6.51
N ASN A 251 12.36 9.96 -7.75
CA ASN A 251 13.51 9.24 -8.32
C ASN A 251 14.83 9.58 -7.64
N ASN A 252 14.89 10.68 -6.93
CA ASN A 252 16.09 11.04 -6.18
C ASN A 252 16.17 10.21 -4.88
N THR A 253 16.71 9.02 -4.99
CA THR A 253 16.83 8.04 -3.91
C THR A 253 17.68 8.53 -2.73
N GLN A 254 18.55 9.52 -2.95
CA GLN A 254 19.42 10.07 -1.90
C GLN A 254 18.70 11.05 -0.98
N ASN A 255 17.55 11.62 -1.38
CA ASN A 255 16.85 12.68 -0.68
C ASN A 255 15.36 12.42 -0.48
N TYR A 256 14.97 11.19 -0.16
CA TYR A 256 13.58 10.94 0.18
C TYR A 256 13.24 11.58 1.52
N LYS A 257 12.59 12.73 1.42
CA LYS A 257 12.21 13.56 2.57
C LYS A 257 10.72 13.40 2.82
N TYR A 258 10.36 12.31 3.48
CA TYR A 258 8.98 12.03 3.86
C TYR A 258 8.93 11.38 5.24
N ASP A 259 8.11 11.91 6.09
CA ASP A 259 7.78 11.34 7.38
C ASP A 259 6.26 11.35 7.58
N PHE A 260 5.77 10.37 8.33
CA PHE A 260 4.37 10.26 8.71
C PHE A 260 4.26 10.32 10.24
N VAL A 261 3.30 11.10 10.73
CA VAL A 261 2.95 11.14 12.15
C VAL A 261 1.47 10.80 12.28
N GLY A 262 1.18 9.59 12.74
CA GLY A 262 -0.16 9.10 13.02
C GLY A 262 -0.61 9.38 14.44
N GLY A 263 -1.86 9.04 14.72
CA GLY A 263 -2.43 9.00 16.05
C GLY A 263 -2.22 7.65 16.73
N THR A 264 -3.10 7.32 17.67
CA THR A 264 -3.09 6.04 18.40
C THR A 264 -3.86 4.94 17.68
N CYS A 265 -4.64 5.27 16.67
CA CYS A 265 -5.38 4.33 15.83
C CYS A 265 -4.61 4.07 14.53
N ASP A 266 -4.35 2.82 14.24
CA ASP A 266 -3.62 2.31 13.07
C ASP A 266 -4.49 1.48 12.10
N ILE A 267 -5.82 1.51 12.29
CA ILE A 267 -6.76 0.71 11.49
C ILE A 267 -6.85 1.21 10.04
N PHE A 268 -6.67 2.52 9.81
CA PHE A 268 -6.77 3.14 8.47
C PHE A 268 -8.05 2.76 7.70
N CYS A 269 -9.19 2.93 8.34
CA CYS A 269 -10.48 2.43 7.88
C CYS A 269 -10.91 2.88 6.46
N ASN A 270 -10.37 3.96 5.91
CA ASN A 270 -10.56 4.34 4.51
C ASN A 270 -9.81 3.43 3.53
N SER A 271 -8.84 2.67 4.00
CA SER A 271 -8.02 1.77 3.20
C SER A 271 -8.34 0.30 3.49
N ASP A 272 -9.18 0.04 4.49
CA ASP A 272 -9.58 -1.30 4.90
C ASP A 272 -10.93 -1.66 4.26
N LEU A 273 -10.96 -2.74 3.50
CA LEU A 273 -12.14 -3.25 2.81
C LEU A 273 -13.28 -3.59 3.78
N LYS A 274 -12.96 -4.04 4.99
CA LYS A 274 -13.93 -4.36 6.04
C LYS A 274 -14.89 -3.20 6.36
N TYR A 275 -14.38 -1.96 6.34
CA TYR A 275 -15.18 -0.77 6.64
C TYR A 275 -15.91 -0.23 5.40
N ASN A 276 -15.57 -0.75 4.22
CA ASN A 276 -16.10 -0.27 2.95
C ASN A 276 -17.32 -1.03 2.46
N VAL A 277 -17.62 -2.18 3.03
CA VAL A 277 -18.58 -3.13 2.43
C VAL A 277 -20.03 -2.95 2.95
N LYS A 278 -20.27 -2.37 4.12
CA LYS A 278 -21.55 -2.66 4.79
C LYS A 278 -22.67 -1.65 4.69
N GLU A 279 -22.50 -0.34 4.52
CA GLU A 279 -23.70 0.53 4.73
C GLU A 279 -23.80 1.80 3.87
N TRP A 280 -22.83 2.11 3.04
CA TRP A 280 -22.82 3.36 2.31
C TRP A 280 -23.02 3.12 0.82
N GLY A 281 -24.23 2.82 0.43
CA GLY A 281 -24.61 2.42 -0.93
C GLY A 281 -24.18 3.36 -2.06
N HIS A 282 -23.58 4.52 -1.79
CA HIS A 282 -23.19 5.51 -2.78
C HIS A 282 -21.97 6.35 -2.38
N ILE A 283 -21.27 6.03 -1.29
CA ILE A 283 -20.13 6.84 -0.83
C ILE A 283 -18.89 5.99 -0.87
N ASN A 284 -17.97 6.39 -1.73
CA ASN A 284 -16.63 5.82 -1.85
C ASN A 284 -15.97 5.68 -0.49
N ALA A 285 -15.26 4.60 -0.30
CA ALA A 285 -14.38 4.40 0.84
C ALA A 285 -13.35 5.52 1.05
N VAL A 286 -13.14 6.33 0.04
CA VAL A 286 -12.35 7.56 0.07
C VAL A 286 -13.21 8.77 0.46
N GLY A 287 -14.51 8.54 0.68
CA GLY A 287 -15.51 9.56 0.95
C GLY A 287 -15.38 10.24 2.31
N PRO A 288 -16.22 11.26 2.54
CA PRO A 288 -16.21 12.02 3.77
C PRO A 288 -16.69 11.16 4.93
N LEU A 289 -15.76 10.63 5.72
CA LEU A 289 -16.13 10.16 7.05
C LEU A 289 -16.37 11.38 7.91
N THR A 290 -17.61 11.58 8.32
CA THR A 290 -18.00 12.61 9.28
C THR A 290 -17.79 12.14 10.71
N GLU A 291 -17.73 10.82 10.91
CA GLU A 291 -17.55 10.15 12.19
C GLU A 291 -16.51 9.04 12.08
N CYS A 292 -15.91 8.67 13.19
CA CYS A 292 -14.95 7.57 13.24
C CYS A 292 -15.68 6.22 13.01
N SER A 293 -15.17 5.38 12.11
CA SER A 293 -15.73 4.06 11.80
C SER A 293 -15.72 3.09 12.98
N GLU A 294 -14.87 3.35 13.98
CA GLU A 294 -14.81 2.59 15.25
C GLU A 294 -15.69 3.23 16.34
N ASN A 295 -16.61 4.12 15.98
CA ASN A 295 -17.50 4.83 16.90
C ASN A 295 -16.76 5.57 18.03
N LYS A 296 -15.54 6.03 17.78
CA LYS A 296 -14.79 6.86 18.72
C LYS A 296 -15.30 8.31 18.64
N PRO A 297 -15.29 9.04 19.75
CA PRO A 297 -15.77 10.42 19.78
C PRO A 297 -14.87 11.38 18.98
N THR A 298 -13.66 10.97 18.66
CA THR A 298 -12.68 11.72 17.87
C THR A 298 -11.94 10.80 16.92
N PHE A 299 -11.32 11.37 15.88
CA PHE A 299 -10.46 10.63 14.96
C PHE A 299 -9.10 10.34 15.65
N GLU A 300 -9.01 9.20 16.33
CA GLU A 300 -7.77 8.76 16.98
C GLU A 300 -6.62 8.45 16.01
N CYS A 301 -6.89 8.38 14.71
CA CYS A 301 -5.86 8.33 13.66
C CYS A 301 -5.14 9.66 13.45
N HIS A 302 -5.70 10.78 13.91
CA HIS A 302 -5.04 12.09 13.87
C HIS A 302 -3.95 12.18 14.94
N PRO A 303 -2.78 12.75 14.62
CA PRO A 303 -1.68 12.83 15.56
C PRO A 303 -1.94 13.78 16.71
N GLN A 304 -1.34 13.48 17.84
CA GLN A 304 -1.20 14.45 18.93
C GLN A 304 -0.21 15.54 18.52
N VAL A 305 -0.50 16.80 18.87
CA VAL A 305 0.32 17.94 18.45
C VAL A 305 1.77 17.85 18.93
N ASN A 306 2.04 17.30 20.11
CA ASN A 306 3.40 17.15 20.61
C ASN A 306 4.24 16.23 19.71
N ASN A 307 3.67 15.12 19.23
CA ASN A 307 4.38 14.22 18.31
C ASN A 307 4.74 14.94 16.98
N VAL A 308 3.88 15.84 16.53
CA VAL A 308 4.14 16.67 15.33
C VAL A 308 5.24 17.68 15.59
N ILE A 309 5.21 18.34 16.76
CA ILE A 309 6.23 19.30 17.20
C ILE A 309 7.59 18.62 17.31
N ASP A 310 7.68 17.51 18.04
CA ASP A 310 8.92 16.74 18.22
C ASP A 310 9.52 16.33 16.86
N LYS A 311 8.64 15.94 15.92
CA LYS A 311 9.07 15.59 14.58
C LYS A 311 9.59 16.79 13.79
N ILE A 312 8.89 17.93 13.81
CA ILE A 312 9.36 19.15 13.14
C ILE A 312 10.68 19.63 13.76
N GLU A 313 10.79 19.61 15.07
CA GLU A 313 12.03 19.96 15.76
C GLU A 313 13.19 19.09 15.28
N SER A 314 12.99 17.76 15.24
CA SER A 314 14.00 16.84 14.73
C SER A 314 14.38 17.13 13.27
N LEU A 315 13.42 17.50 12.42
CA LEU A 315 13.67 17.82 11.01
C LEU A 315 14.38 19.16 10.82
N LEU A 316 14.14 20.14 11.67
CA LEU A 316 14.74 21.46 11.56
C LEU A 316 16.10 21.57 12.27
N THR A 317 16.31 20.80 13.34
CA THR A 317 17.60 20.75 14.05
C THR A 317 18.64 19.89 13.31
N THR A 318 18.21 18.96 12.47
CA THR A 318 19.08 18.10 11.65
C THR A 318 19.79 18.82 10.48
N LYS A 319 20.05 20.15 10.57
CA LYS A 319 21.05 20.81 9.70
C LYS A 319 22.49 20.54 10.12
N THR A 320 22.75 19.57 10.94
CA THR A 320 24.11 19.09 11.19
C THR A 320 24.45 17.96 10.22
N ASN A 321 25.10 18.36 9.14
CA ASN A 321 26.02 17.51 8.34
C ASN A 321 25.60 16.04 8.14
N TYR A 322 24.54 15.81 7.37
CA TYR A 322 24.30 14.50 6.77
C TYR A 322 25.58 14.06 6.04
N GLY A 323 26.08 12.91 6.38
CA GLY A 323 27.36 12.41 5.87
C GLY A 323 28.57 12.74 6.74
N GLU A 324 28.41 13.36 7.91
CA GLU A 324 29.53 13.59 8.83
C GLU A 324 29.94 12.31 9.55
N TYR A 325 29.01 11.37 9.75
CA TYR A 325 29.23 10.14 10.51
C TYR A 325 29.27 8.87 9.66
N ILE A 326 28.43 8.77 8.63
CA ILE A 326 28.30 7.55 7.82
C ILE A 326 28.44 7.87 6.33
N GLU A 327 29.15 6.99 5.64
CA GLU A 327 29.20 6.89 4.19
C GLU A 327 28.75 5.48 3.78
N LEU A 328 27.72 5.39 2.94
CA LEU A 328 27.33 4.11 2.36
C LEU A 328 28.38 3.68 1.35
N LEU A 329 28.95 2.51 1.55
CA LEU A 329 29.98 2.02 0.67
C LEU A 329 29.47 1.17 -0.47
N GLN A 330 28.57 0.25 -0.24
CA GLN A 330 27.92 -0.56 -1.28
C GLN A 330 27.04 -1.66 -0.68
N LEU A 331 25.96 -2.06 -1.39
CA LEU A 331 25.33 -3.37 -1.27
C LEU A 331 26.12 -4.33 -2.17
N ASN A 332 27.11 -5.01 -1.63
CA ASN A 332 27.91 -5.95 -2.42
C ASN A 332 27.34 -7.37 -2.44
N GLU A 333 26.41 -7.66 -1.54
CA GLU A 333 25.72 -8.94 -1.41
C GLU A 333 24.28 -8.69 -0.98
N PRO A 334 23.31 -9.51 -1.39
CA PRO A 334 21.88 -9.26 -1.15
C PRO A 334 21.49 -9.09 0.33
N ASN A 335 22.30 -9.53 1.26
CA ASN A 335 22.01 -9.49 2.71
C ASN A 335 23.10 -8.79 3.53
N LYS A 336 23.95 -8.00 2.91
CA LYS A 336 25.06 -7.37 3.60
C LYS A 336 25.13 -5.90 3.32
N ILE A 337 24.90 -5.11 4.35
CA ILE A 337 24.99 -3.67 4.30
C ILE A 337 26.37 -3.26 4.78
N ASN A 338 27.14 -2.67 3.89
CA ASN A 338 28.43 -2.11 4.23
C ASN A 338 28.31 -0.60 4.44
N PHE A 339 28.80 -0.12 5.56
CA PHE A 339 28.86 1.30 5.87
C PHE A 339 30.22 1.67 6.47
N ASN A 340 30.62 2.90 6.26
CA ASN A 340 31.85 3.45 6.79
C ASN A 340 31.53 4.56 7.79
N PHE A 341 32.05 4.44 9.00
CA PHE A 341 32.03 5.55 9.94
C PHE A 341 33.21 6.47 9.69
N LYS A 342 32.94 7.68 9.28
CA LYS A 342 33.97 8.72 9.01
C LYS A 342 34.68 9.20 10.27
N LYS A 343 34.09 9.03 11.44
CA LYS A 343 34.59 9.45 12.73
C LYS A 343 34.41 8.37 13.78
N THR A 344 35.28 8.35 14.75
CA THR A 344 35.13 7.52 15.94
C THR A 344 33.91 8.02 16.76
N ILE A 345 32.99 7.14 17.06
CA ILE A 345 31.77 7.45 17.82
C ILE A 345 31.85 6.74 19.16
N ASN A 346 31.91 7.52 20.23
CA ASN A 346 31.94 7.01 21.61
C ASN A 346 30.55 7.03 22.24
N LYS A 347 29.55 6.47 21.55
CA LYS A 347 28.16 6.56 21.91
C LYS A 347 27.43 5.29 21.49
N ASN A 348 26.24 5.08 22.04
CA ASN A 348 25.37 3.98 21.62
C ASN A 348 24.87 4.23 20.20
N ILE A 349 24.95 3.23 19.35
CA ILE A 349 24.50 3.32 17.98
C ILE A 349 23.37 2.33 17.77
N LYS A 350 22.32 2.79 17.13
CA LYS A 350 21.20 1.96 16.69
C LYS A 350 20.94 2.23 15.20
N ILE A 351 20.83 1.19 14.42
CA ILE A 351 20.38 1.28 13.03
C ILE A 351 19.03 0.56 12.94
N GLU A 352 18.03 1.22 12.41
CA GLU A 352 16.72 0.64 12.15
C GLU A 352 16.53 0.47 10.65
N VAL A 353 16.08 -0.70 10.24
CA VAL A 353 15.58 -0.95 8.89
C VAL A 353 14.12 -0.61 8.87
N VAL A 354 13.76 0.35 8.04
CA VAL A 354 12.38 0.79 7.86
C VAL A 354 12.01 0.57 6.41
N ASP A 355 10.99 -0.22 6.19
CA ASP A 355 10.37 -0.35 4.89
C ASP A 355 9.79 1.00 4.48
N VAL A 356 10.25 1.51 3.34
CA VAL A 356 9.80 2.81 2.83
C VAL A 356 8.33 2.78 2.48
N THR A 357 7.90 1.65 1.96
CA THR A 357 6.53 1.45 1.49
C THR A 357 5.56 1.41 2.68
N THR A 358 5.90 0.73 3.77
CA THR A 358 5.01 0.56 4.93
C THR A 358 5.30 1.52 6.07
N GLY A 359 6.46 2.15 6.08
CA GLY A 359 6.95 2.89 7.25
C GLY A 359 7.22 1.98 8.46
N LEU A 360 7.02 0.66 8.31
CA LEU A 360 7.20 -0.28 9.40
C LEU A 360 8.67 -0.58 9.62
N LYS A 361 9.04 -0.63 10.88
CA LYS A 361 10.35 -1.10 11.29
C LYS A 361 10.42 -2.61 11.09
N ARG A 362 11.35 -3.04 10.24
CA ARG A 362 11.52 -4.45 9.89
C ARG A 362 12.63 -5.12 10.68
N ASP A 363 13.71 -4.38 10.99
CA ASP A 363 14.81 -4.90 11.80
C ASP A 363 15.51 -3.76 12.53
N LYS A 364 16.31 -4.10 13.53
CA LYS A 364 17.18 -3.16 14.25
C LYS A 364 18.50 -3.82 14.56
N TRP A 365 19.56 -3.05 14.40
CA TRP A 365 20.86 -3.35 14.93
C TRP A 365 21.18 -2.38 16.07
N GLU A 366 21.54 -2.89 17.21
CA GLU A 366 21.95 -2.10 18.37
C GLU A 366 23.38 -2.50 18.76
N GLY A 367 24.31 -1.58 18.54
CA GLY A 367 25.67 -1.71 19.01
C GLY A 367 25.85 -0.97 20.32
N LYS A 368 26.03 -1.68 21.41
CA LYS A 368 26.59 -1.09 22.63
C LYS A 368 28.10 -1.06 22.43
N CYS A 369 28.62 0.01 21.90
CA CYS A 369 30.05 0.21 21.75
C CYS A 369 30.49 1.31 22.69
N GLU A 370 31.39 0.99 23.60
CA GLU A 370 32.12 2.03 24.34
C GLU A 370 32.97 2.89 23.38
N LYS A 371 33.30 2.36 22.21
CA LYS A 371 34.02 3.06 21.14
C LYS A 371 33.84 2.35 19.80
N LEU A 372 33.28 3.04 18.82
CA LEU A 372 33.29 2.63 17.42
C LEU A 372 34.40 3.42 16.70
N GLU A 373 35.45 2.75 16.27
CA GLU A 373 36.51 3.41 15.53
C GLU A 373 36.06 3.75 14.11
N SER A 374 36.61 4.81 13.51
CA SER A 374 36.42 5.11 12.10
C SER A 374 36.86 3.91 11.26
N GLY A 375 36.04 3.47 10.32
CA GLY A 375 36.34 2.33 9.47
C GLY A 375 35.10 1.66 8.88
N ASN A 376 35.37 0.61 8.13
CA ASN A 376 34.33 -0.14 7.44
C ASN A 376 33.67 -1.15 8.39
N TYR A 377 32.37 -1.09 8.43
CA TYR A 377 31.53 -2.02 9.17
C TYR A 377 30.59 -2.72 8.20
N TRP A 378 30.18 -3.90 8.57
CA TRP A 378 29.15 -4.61 7.84
C TRP A 378 28.12 -5.14 8.81
N TRP A 379 26.90 -5.17 8.36
CA TRP A 379 25.77 -5.77 9.05
C TRP A 379 25.00 -6.65 8.09
N SER A 380 24.72 -7.86 8.53
CA SER A 380 23.81 -8.76 7.84
C SER A 380 22.54 -8.80 8.64
N PRO A 381 21.47 -8.13 8.17
CA PRO A 381 20.16 -8.29 8.77
C PRO A 381 19.75 -9.76 8.78
N SER A 382 18.86 -10.13 9.69
CA SER A 382 18.34 -11.50 9.74
C SER A 382 17.82 -11.90 8.36
N PRO A 383 18.13 -13.11 7.86
CA PRO A 383 17.67 -13.60 6.57
C PRO A 383 16.16 -13.39 6.38
N GLY A 384 15.75 -12.97 5.19
CA GLY A 384 14.35 -12.70 4.85
C GLY A 384 13.83 -11.32 5.26
N ARG A 385 14.55 -10.55 6.06
CA ARG A 385 14.05 -9.24 6.54
C ARG A 385 14.28 -8.07 5.58
N LEU A 386 15.19 -8.19 4.63
CA LEU A 386 15.43 -7.18 3.60
C LEU A 386 14.94 -7.58 2.21
N GLU A 387 14.67 -8.84 2.01
CA GLU A 387 14.65 -9.46 0.69
C GLU A 387 13.36 -9.22 -0.08
N ASN A 388 12.25 -8.99 0.61
CA ASN A 388 10.94 -8.73 0.00
C ASN A 388 10.48 -7.29 0.18
N LEU A 389 11.39 -6.44 0.58
CA LEU A 389 11.08 -5.05 0.75
C LEU A 389 11.36 -4.33 -0.57
N GLY A 390 10.50 -3.41 -0.93
CA GLY A 390 10.80 -2.38 -1.91
C GLY A 390 11.98 -1.54 -1.43
N ASP A 391 11.90 -0.25 -1.59
CA ASP A 391 12.90 0.64 -1.02
C ASP A 391 12.90 0.56 0.50
N ILE A 392 14.07 0.50 1.11
CA ILE A 392 14.25 0.52 2.56
C ILE A 392 15.03 1.75 3.01
N ASP A 393 14.66 2.31 4.14
CA ASP A 393 15.46 3.30 4.86
C ASP A 393 16.22 2.63 6.00
N LEU A 394 17.53 2.82 6.01
CA LEU A 394 18.37 2.56 7.17
C LEU A 394 18.43 3.85 7.98
N LYS A 395 17.77 3.88 9.12
CA LYS A 395 17.78 5.03 10.02
C LYS A 395 18.85 4.85 11.09
N LEU A 396 19.76 5.81 11.17
CA LEU A 396 20.81 5.84 12.19
C LEU A 396 20.37 6.66 13.39
N TYR A 397 20.60 6.11 14.56
CA TYR A 397 20.43 6.79 15.84
C TYR A 397 21.74 6.74 16.62
N ILE A 398 22.08 7.82 17.27
CA ILE A 398 23.21 7.92 18.21
C ILE A 398 22.66 8.39 19.55
N ASP A 399 22.85 7.59 20.62
CA ASP A 399 22.24 7.80 21.95
C ASP A 399 20.71 7.98 21.88
N ASP A 400 20.05 7.13 21.06
CA ASP A 400 18.64 7.16 20.76
C ASP A 400 18.12 8.43 20.01
N GLU A 401 19.02 9.36 19.68
CA GLU A 401 18.68 10.48 18.81
C GLU A 401 18.85 10.09 17.33
N TYR A 402 17.82 10.38 16.53
CA TYR A 402 17.90 10.19 15.09
C TYR A 402 18.92 11.12 14.46
N VAL A 403 19.87 10.57 13.73
CA VAL A 403 21.00 11.34 13.17
C VAL A 403 20.99 11.37 11.66
N ASP A 404 20.68 10.24 11.02
CA ASP A 404 20.76 10.12 9.57
C ASP A 404 19.94 8.95 9.03
N LYS A 405 19.68 8.97 7.72
CA LYS A 405 19.10 7.83 7.01
C LYS A 405 19.73 7.64 5.65
N ILE A 406 19.86 6.40 5.25
CA ILE A 406 20.29 6.02 3.91
C ILE A 406 19.15 5.24 3.27
N ARG A 407 18.76 5.64 2.07
CA ARG A 407 17.80 4.88 1.28
C ARG A 407 18.51 3.85 0.43
N ILE A 408 18.04 2.64 0.48
CA ILE A 408 18.45 1.55 -0.40
C ILE A 408 17.26 1.24 -1.30
N SER A 409 17.44 1.53 -2.60
CA SER A 409 16.45 1.21 -3.61
C SER A 409 16.76 -0.14 -4.25
N HIS A 410 15.78 -1.04 -4.19
CA HIS A 410 15.82 -2.26 -4.97
C HIS A 410 15.27 -1.97 -6.37
N ASN A 411 16.09 -2.15 -7.40
CA ASN A 411 15.66 -2.01 -8.78
C ASN A 411 14.55 -3.00 -9.10
N GLY A 412 13.33 -2.46 -9.20
CA GLY A 412 12.13 -3.23 -9.40
C GLY A 412 12.12 -4.01 -10.71
N GLY A 413 11.68 -5.22 -10.60
CA GLY A 413 11.13 -6.07 -11.64
C GLY A 413 10.11 -6.97 -10.95
N LYS A 414 9.37 -7.76 -11.67
CA LYS A 414 8.55 -8.88 -11.18
C LYS A 414 9.41 -9.92 -10.43
N LYS A 415 10.39 -9.45 -9.69
CA LYS A 415 11.44 -10.20 -9.05
C LYS A 415 11.21 -10.14 -7.54
N PHE A 416 11.02 -11.29 -6.97
CA PHE A 416 10.93 -11.50 -5.54
C PHE A 416 12.19 -12.21 -5.08
N ILE A 417 12.61 -11.96 -3.86
CA ILE A 417 13.71 -12.71 -3.25
C ILE A 417 13.15 -13.41 -2.02
N ILE A 418 13.20 -14.74 -2.04
CA ILE A 418 12.77 -15.61 -0.95
C ILE A 418 13.97 -16.44 -0.53
N LYS A 419 14.39 -16.35 0.73
CA LYS A 419 15.54 -17.11 1.26
C LYS A 419 16.82 -17.01 0.39
N ASN A 420 17.13 -15.82 -0.11
CA ASN A 420 18.25 -15.55 -1.02
C ASN A 420 18.08 -16.09 -2.47
N GLU A 421 16.92 -16.60 -2.82
CA GLU A 421 16.62 -17.03 -4.16
C GLU A 421 15.82 -15.99 -4.93
N GLU A 422 16.32 -15.61 -6.09
CA GLU A 422 15.60 -14.71 -6.99
C GLU A 422 14.49 -15.47 -7.72
N LEU A 423 13.29 -14.95 -7.63
CA LEU A 423 12.09 -15.50 -8.24
C LEU A 423 11.51 -14.50 -9.24
N TYR A 424 11.11 -15.00 -10.39
CA TYR A 424 10.39 -14.23 -11.38
C TYR A 424 9.01 -14.85 -11.55
N LEU A 425 7.96 -14.08 -11.25
CA LEU A 425 6.59 -14.52 -11.47
C LEU A 425 6.14 -14.07 -12.86
N ASP A 426 5.64 -15.02 -13.65
CA ASP A 426 5.03 -14.74 -14.94
C ASP A 426 3.54 -14.43 -14.77
N ASN A 427 2.98 -13.62 -15.67
CA ASN A 427 1.57 -13.27 -15.71
C ASN A 427 1.04 -12.66 -14.39
N PHE A 428 1.89 -11.92 -13.69
CA PHE A 428 1.55 -11.22 -12.47
C PHE A 428 0.59 -10.08 -12.78
N ASP A 429 -0.62 -10.15 -12.25
CA ASP A 429 -1.66 -9.12 -12.39
C ASP A 429 -1.81 -8.25 -11.13
N ASP A 430 -2.71 -7.29 -11.19
CA ASP A 430 -2.88 -6.29 -10.14
C ASP A 430 -3.46 -6.87 -8.84
N TYR A 431 -4.22 -7.95 -8.95
CA TYR A 431 -4.80 -8.64 -7.80
C TYR A 431 -3.76 -9.53 -7.09
N ASN A 432 -2.82 -10.06 -7.83
CA ASN A 432 -1.66 -10.73 -7.25
C ASN A 432 -0.83 -9.81 -6.38
N TYR A 433 -0.80 -8.51 -6.73
CA TYR A 433 -0.18 -7.50 -5.89
C TYR A 433 -0.96 -7.25 -4.60
N SER A 434 -2.30 -7.27 -4.64
CA SER A 434 -3.14 -7.21 -3.45
C SER A 434 -2.85 -8.38 -2.52
N THR A 435 -2.86 -9.61 -3.03
CA THR A 435 -2.55 -10.81 -2.25
C THR A 435 -1.15 -10.77 -1.64
N PHE A 436 -0.15 -10.30 -2.39
CA PHE A 436 1.19 -10.08 -1.84
C PHE A 436 1.15 -9.10 -0.66
N TRP A 437 0.42 -7.97 -0.80
CA TRP A 437 0.28 -6.96 0.24
C TRP A 437 -0.41 -7.48 1.49
N GLU A 438 -1.50 -8.21 1.32
CA GLU A 438 -2.26 -8.82 2.41
C GLU A 438 -1.38 -9.75 3.23
N ILE A 439 -0.61 -10.59 2.56
CA ILE A 439 0.23 -11.61 3.21
C ILE A 439 1.46 -10.99 3.88
N PHE A 440 2.24 -10.18 3.14
CA PHE A 440 3.59 -9.76 3.59
C PHE A 440 3.62 -8.38 4.24
N ILE A 441 2.62 -7.54 3.96
CA ILE A 441 2.61 -6.16 4.44
C ILE A 441 1.56 -5.96 5.53
N HIS A 442 0.35 -6.46 5.31
CA HIS A 442 -0.72 -6.39 6.31
C HIS A 442 -0.60 -7.49 7.36
N ASN A 443 0.35 -8.42 7.17
CA ASN A 443 0.58 -9.54 8.07
C ASN A 443 -0.71 -10.29 8.36
N GLU A 444 -1.49 -10.56 7.32
CA GLU A 444 -2.83 -11.13 7.45
C GLU A 444 -2.80 -12.47 8.18
N TYR A 445 -1.77 -13.26 7.92
CA TYR A 445 -1.51 -14.54 8.56
C TYR A 445 -0.65 -14.45 9.84
N GLU A 446 -0.66 -13.29 10.48
CA GLU A 446 -0.12 -13.11 11.82
C GLU A 446 -1.26 -12.92 12.83
N PHE A 447 -1.18 -13.65 13.93
CA PHE A 447 -2.10 -13.55 15.06
C PHE A 447 -1.34 -13.29 16.36
N ASP A 448 -1.77 -12.28 17.13
CA ASP A 448 -1.04 -11.84 18.34
C ASP A 448 0.45 -11.52 18.07
N ASN A 449 0.75 -10.91 16.92
CA ASN A 449 2.11 -10.60 16.42
C ASN A 449 3.01 -11.84 16.23
N LYS A 450 2.41 -12.97 15.92
CA LYS A 450 3.12 -14.21 15.61
C LYS A 450 2.63 -14.79 14.29
N SER A 451 3.55 -15.30 13.49
CA SER A 451 3.23 -16.08 12.32
C SER A 451 2.39 -17.31 12.67
N VAL A 452 1.43 -17.64 11.83
CA VAL A 452 0.69 -18.91 11.94
C VAL A 452 1.54 -20.11 11.56
N VAL A 453 2.59 -19.88 10.75
CA VAL A 453 3.58 -20.89 10.37
C VAL A 453 4.72 -20.89 11.38
N GLU A 454 5.07 -22.03 11.90
CA GLU A 454 6.19 -22.24 12.81
C GLU A 454 7.32 -23.01 12.11
N GLU A 455 8.54 -22.83 12.62
CA GLU A 455 9.72 -23.54 12.10
C GLU A 455 9.51 -25.06 12.13
N GLY A 456 9.71 -25.71 10.99
CA GLY A 456 9.56 -27.15 10.84
C GLY A 456 8.15 -27.62 10.48
N ASP A 457 7.17 -26.70 10.34
CA ASP A 457 5.80 -27.06 9.97
C ASP A 457 5.73 -27.77 8.61
N VAL A 458 4.88 -28.75 8.53
CA VAL A 458 4.35 -29.29 7.27
C VAL A 458 3.03 -28.58 6.99
N VAL A 459 2.99 -27.87 5.87
CA VAL A 459 1.88 -27.01 5.49
C VAL A 459 1.12 -27.63 4.32
N LEU A 460 -0.20 -27.63 4.39
CA LEU A 460 -1.10 -27.88 3.27
C LEU A 460 -1.83 -26.58 2.93
N ASP A 461 -1.54 -26.03 1.75
CA ASP A 461 -2.07 -24.76 1.26
C ASP A 461 -3.08 -25.06 0.12
N ILE A 462 -4.37 -24.91 0.40
CA ILE A 462 -5.46 -25.09 -0.56
C ILE A 462 -5.90 -23.72 -1.06
N GLY A 463 -5.84 -23.53 -2.39
CA GLY A 463 -5.96 -22.22 -3.02
C GLY A 463 -4.62 -21.47 -2.95
N ALA A 464 -3.55 -22.12 -3.43
CA ALA A 464 -2.20 -21.57 -3.35
C ALA A 464 -2.00 -20.35 -4.28
N ASN A 465 -2.87 -20.18 -5.25
CA ASN A 465 -2.80 -19.10 -6.24
C ASN A 465 -1.37 -19.00 -6.82
N PHE A 466 -0.77 -17.85 -6.90
CA PHE A 466 0.61 -17.65 -7.39
C PHE A 466 1.70 -18.14 -6.42
N GLY A 467 1.32 -18.68 -5.26
CA GLY A 467 2.24 -19.27 -4.29
C GLY A 467 2.76 -18.27 -3.23
N PHE A 468 2.10 -17.15 -3.02
CA PHE A 468 2.55 -16.17 -2.03
C PHE A 468 2.47 -16.68 -0.60
N PHE A 469 1.42 -17.43 -0.24
CA PHE A 469 1.38 -18.06 1.08
C PHE A 469 2.46 -19.13 1.22
N ALA A 470 2.75 -19.90 0.17
CA ALA A 470 3.87 -20.83 0.18
C ALA A 470 5.21 -20.10 0.39
N CYS A 471 5.41 -18.94 -0.25
CA CYS A 471 6.58 -18.08 -0.01
C CYS A 471 6.64 -17.60 1.45
N TYR A 472 5.51 -17.16 2.01
CA TYR A 472 5.41 -16.77 3.42
C TYR A 472 5.77 -17.94 4.35
N ALA A 473 5.29 -19.15 4.05
CA ALA A 473 5.62 -20.34 4.82
C ALA A 473 7.13 -20.68 4.76
N ILE A 474 7.76 -20.51 3.59
CA ILE A 474 9.21 -20.69 3.41
C ILE A 474 9.98 -19.68 4.26
N GLU A 475 9.60 -18.40 4.26
CA GLU A 475 10.23 -17.36 5.07
C GLU A 475 10.17 -17.71 6.56
N ASN A 476 9.08 -18.33 7.00
CA ASN A 476 8.89 -18.79 8.38
C ASN A 476 9.48 -20.20 8.65
N ASN A 477 10.36 -20.71 7.77
CA ASN A 477 11.07 -21.98 7.92
C ASN A 477 10.17 -23.23 7.96
N ALA A 478 9.06 -23.23 7.21
CA ALA A 478 8.28 -24.43 7.00
C ALA A 478 9.16 -25.55 6.40
N LYS A 479 8.99 -26.78 6.90
CA LYS A 479 9.76 -27.95 6.46
C LYS A 479 9.33 -28.41 5.08
N LYS A 480 8.05 -28.38 4.80
CA LYS A 480 7.46 -28.83 3.55
C LYS A 480 6.08 -28.21 3.32
N ILE A 481 5.78 -27.89 2.07
CA ILE A 481 4.53 -27.24 1.70
C ILE A 481 3.92 -28.04 0.54
N TYR A 482 2.66 -28.44 0.72
CA TYR A 482 1.84 -29.02 -0.33
C TYR A 482 0.92 -27.90 -0.82
N ALA A 483 1.17 -27.38 -2.01
CA ALA A 483 0.46 -26.25 -2.59
C ALA A 483 -0.51 -26.70 -3.68
N VAL A 484 -1.78 -26.55 -3.42
CA VAL A 484 -2.88 -27.03 -4.28
C VAL A 484 -3.48 -25.85 -5.01
N GLU A 485 -3.38 -25.84 -6.34
CA GLU A 485 -3.84 -24.76 -7.19
C GLU A 485 -4.41 -25.31 -8.51
N PRO A 486 -5.73 -25.14 -8.76
CA PRO A 486 -6.36 -25.65 -9.98
C PRO A 486 -6.10 -24.79 -11.23
N PHE A 487 -5.92 -23.44 -11.07
CA PHE A 487 -5.77 -22.54 -12.21
C PHE A 487 -4.40 -22.72 -12.86
N PRO A 488 -4.33 -23.15 -14.15
CA PRO A 488 -3.06 -23.54 -14.76
C PRO A 488 -1.98 -22.46 -14.75
N THR A 489 -2.37 -21.20 -14.96
CA THR A 489 -1.41 -20.08 -14.99
C THR A 489 -0.77 -19.84 -13.62
N ALA A 490 -1.56 -19.87 -12.55
CA ALA A 490 -1.08 -19.73 -11.19
C ALA A 490 -0.26 -20.96 -10.77
N TYR A 491 -0.73 -22.16 -11.11
CA TYR A 491 -0.01 -23.40 -10.85
C TYR A 491 1.41 -23.44 -11.46
N GLU A 492 1.61 -22.93 -12.69
CA GLU A 492 2.95 -22.89 -13.29
C GLU A 492 3.92 -22.02 -12.49
N ASN A 493 3.45 -20.98 -11.79
CA ASN A 493 4.29 -20.24 -10.85
C ASN A 493 4.62 -21.06 -9.60
N VAL A 494 3.63 -21.74 -9.00
CA VAL A 494 3.86 -22.65 -7.85
C VAL A 494 4.86 -23.74 -8.23
N LYS A 495 4.77 -24.28 -9.44
CA LYS A 495 5.70 -25.27 -9.96
C LYS A 495 7.12 -24.73 -10.10
N LYS A 496 7.31 -23.50 -10.59
CA LYS A 496 8.63 -22.85 -10.62
C LYS A 496 9.21 -22.66 -9.22
N LEU A 497 8.37 -22.29 -8.25
CA LEU A 497 8.79 -22.19 -6.85
C LEU A 497 9.29 -23.54 -6.32
N SER A 498 8.66 -24.64 -6.72
CA SER A 498 9.03 -25.99 -6.30
C SER A 498 10.40 -26.47 -6.80
N GLU A 499 10.96 -25.83 -7.83
CA GLU A 499 12.31 -26.12 -8.32
C GLU A 499 13.40 -25.67 -7.33
N LYS A 500 13.07 -24.69 -6.47
CA LYS A 500 14.01 -24.07 -5.55
C LYS A 500 13.70 -24.34 -4.07
N PHE A 501 12.44 -24.62 -3.75
CA PHE A 501 11.94 -24.72 -2.39
C PHE A 501 11.24 -26.05 -2.12
N PRO A 502 11.07 -26.44 -0.84
CA PRO A 502 10.42 -27.69 -0.47
C PRO A 502 8.90 -27.66 -0.67
N ILE A 503 8.45 -27.27 -1.86
CA ILE A 503 7.05 -27.21 -2.28
C ILE A 503 6.73 -28.43 -3.13
N VAL A 504 5.58 -29.04 -2.87
CA VAL A 504 4.96 -30.07 -3.71
C VAL A 504 3.76 -29.45 -4.41
N PRO A 505 3.87 -29.07 -5.68
CA PRO A 505 2.79 -28.45 -6.42
C PRO A 505 1.75 -29.48 -6.84
N ILE A 506 0.46 -29.18 -6.68
CA ILE A 506 -0.66 -30.06 -7.01
C ILE A 506 -1.66 -29.28 -7.85
N ASN A 507 -1.78 -29.62 -9.15
CA ASN A 507 -2.68 -28.93 -10.06
C ASN A 507 -4.08 -29.58 -10.06
N LYS A 508 -4.84 -29.33 -9.00
CA LYS A 508 -6.19 -29.86 -8.81
C LYS A 508 -7.04 -28.90 -8.00
N ALA A 509 -8.34 -28.93 -8.23
CA ALA A 509 -9.30 -28.33 -7.30
C ALA A 509 -9.64 -29.34 -6.19
N VAL A 510 -9.78 -28.87 -4.96
CA VAL A 510 -10.28 -29.70 -3.87
C VAL A 510 -11.81 -29.71 -3.92
N SER A 511 -12.41 -30.86 -4.21
CA SER A 511 -13.85 -31.01 -4.35
C SER A 511 -14.32 -32.42 -4.05
N SER A 512 -15.60 -32.56 -3.73
CA SER A 512 -16.28 -33.85 -3.60
C SER A 512 -16.54 -34.52 -4.96
N LYS A 513 -16.54 -33.77 -6.05
CA LYS A 513 -16.74 -34.25 -7.42
C LYS A 513 -15.45 -34.86 -7.97
N ILE A 514 -15.52 -36.10 -8.44
CA ILE A 514 -14.32 -36.86 -8.87
C ILE A 514 -14.02 -36.78 -10.37
N ASP A 515 -14.98 -36.39 -11.20
CA ASP A 515 -14.86 -36.35 -12.66
C ASP A 515 -14.37 -34.99 -13.21
N GLY A 516 -13.83 -34.15 -12.33
CA GLY A 516 -13.45 -32.77 -12.64
C GLY A 516 -14.60 -31.79 -12.36
N VAL A 517 -14.23 -30.52 -12.29
CA VAL A 517 -15.18 -29.39 -12.07
C VAL A 517 -14.86 -28.27 -13.04
N THR A 518 -15.88 -27.51 -13.37
CA THR A 518 -15.67 -26.29 -14.15
C THR A 518 -15.34 -25.14 -13.23
N MET A 519 -14.25 -24.44 -13.52
CA MET A 519 -13.84 -23.22 -12.87
C MET A 519 -14.25 -22.02 -13.73
N SER A 520 -14.90 -21.05 -13.12
CA SER A 520 -15.22 -19.76 -13.74
C SER A 520 -14.12 -18.76 -13.44
N LEU A 521 -13.55 -18.20 -14.50
CA LEU A 521 -12.48 -17.22 -14.37
C LEU A 521 -13.06 -15.81 -14.20
N LYS A 522 -12.34 -14.96 -13.49
CA LYS A 522 -12.64 -13.55 -13.36
C LYS A 522 -11.74 -12.75 -14.28
N THR A 523 -12.34 -11.96 -15.18
CA THR A 523 -11.55 -11.12 -16.08
C THR A 523 -10.76 -10.08 -15.27
N GLY A 524 -9.43 -10.17 -15.36
CA GLY A 524 -8.51 -9.23 -14.69
C GLY A 524 -8.35 -9.44 -13.17
N ASP A 525 -8.84 -10.56 -12.64
CA ASP A 525 -8.74 -10.88 -11.21
C ASP A 525 -8.61 -12.40 -11.01
N SER A 526 -7.39 -12.88 -11.05
CA SER A 526 -7.13 -14.30 -10.88
C SER A 526 -7.34 -14.81 -9.44
N ALA A 527 -7.36 -13.90 -8.46
CA ALA A 527 -7.63 -14.27 -7.07
C ALA A 527 -9.10 -14.60 -6.82
N ALA A 528 -10.01 -14.07 -7.62
CA ALA A 528 -11.45 -14.35 -7.53
C ALA A 528 -11.94 -15.48 -8.46
N ASN A 529 -11.02 -16.32 -9.01
CA ASN A 529 -11.40 -17.49 -9.77
C ASN A 529 -12.06 -18.54 -8.85
N CYS A 530 -13.26 -18.96 -9.16
CA CYS A 530 -14.02 -19.90 -8.33
C CYS A 530 -14.58 -21.09 -9.12
N LEU A 531 -14.98 -22.14 -8.43
CA LEU A 531 -15.73 -23.21 -9.07
C LEU A 531 -17.10 -22.66 -9.51
N THR A 532 -17.59 -23.14 -10.66
CA THR A 532 -18.85 -22.62 -11.29
C THR A 532 -20.05 -22.69 -10.35
N ASP A 533 -20.09 -23.66 -9.45
CA ASP A 533 -21.16 -23.79 -8.45
C ASP A 533 -21.26 -22.60 -7.47
N TYR A 534 -20.16 -21.83 -7.35
CA TYR A 534 -20.07 -20.67 -6.46
C TYR A 534 -20.09 -19.32 -7.22
N ASN A 535 -20.35 -19.37 -8.54
CA ASN A 535 -20.34 -18.18 -9.39
C ASN A 535 -21.32 -17.09 -8.95
N ASP A 536 -22.42 -17.48 -8.30
CA ASP A 536 -23.39 -16.52 -7.75
C ASP A 536 -22.80 -15.64 -6.63
N ILE A 537 -21.73 -16.11 -5.97
CA ILE A 537 -21.04 -15.36 -4.91
C ILE A 537 -20.04 -14.36 -5.53
N PHE A 538 -19.28 -14.80 -6.56
CA PHE A 538 -18.17 -14.04 -7.12
C PHE A 538 -18.50 -13.29 -8.41
N ASN A 539 -19.64 -13.64 -9.04
CA ASN A 539 -20.13 -12.98 -10.25
C ASN A 539 -19.07 -12.94 -11.37
N ASN A 540 -18.44 -14.09 -11.63
CA ASN A 540 -17.38 -14.23 -12.61
C ASN A 540 -17.92 -14.16 -14.04
N ASP A 541 -17.25 -13.39 -14.88
CA ASP A 541 -17.67 -13.02 -16.24
C ASP A 541 -16.68 -13.51 -17.33
N GLY A 542 -15.62 -14.20 -16.91
CA GLY A 542 -14.57 -14.69 -17.79
C GLY A 542 -14.84 -16.08 -18.38
N GLU A 543 -13.82 -16.65 -18.95
CA GLU A 543 -13.84 -17.98 -19.54
C GLU A 543 -14.08 -19.07 -18.48
N GLN A 544 -14.69 -20.16 -18.90
CA GLN A 544 -14.83 -21.35 -18.07
C GLN A 544 -13.85 -22.44 -18.52
N ILE A 545 -13.13 -23.00 -17.58
CA ILE A 545 -12.17 -24.07 -17.82
C ILE A 545 -12.50 -25.31 -17.00
N LEU A 546 -12.26 -26.50 -17.58
CA LEU A 546 -12.37 -27.76 -16.84
C LEU A 546 -11.06 -28.03 -16.10
N VAL A 547 -11.13 -28.29 -14.80
CA VAL A 547 -9.98 -28.62 -13.96
C VAL A 547 -10.15 -29.99 -13.29
N GLU A 548 -9.04 -30.68 -13.09
CA GLU A 548 -9.04 -31.95 -12.34
C GLU A 548 -9.34 -31.68 -10.84
N THR A 549 -9.90 -32.70 -10.21
CA THR A 549 -10.24 -32.64 -8.80
C THR A 549 -9.50 -33.66 -7.96
N ILE A 550 -9.43 -33.40 -6.68
CA ILE A 550 -9.01 -34.33 -5.64
C ILE A 550 -9.92 -34.17 -4.41
N ASN A 551 -10.33 -35.30 -3.83
CA ASN A 551 -11.07 -35.26 -2.57
C ASN A 551 -10.14 -34.87 -1.43
N ILE A 552 -10.60 -34.06 -0.47
CA ILE A 552 -9.79 -33.59 0.67
C ILE A 552 -9.22 -34.79 1.48
N ASN A 553 -9.98 -35.88 1.64
CA ASN A 553 -9.50 -37.04 2.38
C ASN A 553 -8.39 -37.78 1.64
N ASP A 554 -8.51 -37.92 0.32
CA ASP A 554 -7.47 -38.55 -0.50
C ASP A 554 -6.21 -37.68 -0.51
N LEU A 555 -6.37 -36.37 -0.58
CA LEU A 555 -5.27 -35.42 -0.50
C LEU A 555 -4.52 -35.56 0.83
N ILE A 556 -5.23 -35.50 1.96
CA ILE A 556 -4.62 -35.63 3.30
C ILE A 556 -3.96 -37.02 3.46
N ASN A 557 -4.61 -38.08 2.98
CA ASN A 557 -4.07 -39.44 3.09
C ASN A 557 -2.85 -39.68 2.16
N SER A 558 -2.66 -38.85 1.13
CA SER A 558 -1.47 -38.87 0.27
C SER A 558 -0.23 -38.25 0.90
N ILE A 559 -0.41 -37.56 2.02
CA ILE A 559 0.67 -36.87 2.75
C ILE A 559 1.20 -37.79 3.84
N ASP A 560 2.43 -38.28 3.67
CA ASP A 560 3.08 -39.24 4.60
C ASP A 560 3.54 -38.63 5.93
N SER A 561 3.07 -37.43 6.28
CA SER A 561 3.48 -36.72 7.49
C SER A 561 2.29 -36.06 8.16
N HIS A 562 2.45 -35.75 9.45
CA HIS A 562 1.48 -34.93 10.16
C HIS A 562 1.37 -33.52 9.53
N ILE A 563 0.17 -33.00 9.37
CA ILE A 563 -0.09 -31.66 8.86
C ILE A 563 -0.14 -30.68 10.03
N ASN A 564 0.89 -29.86 10.16
CA ASN A 564 0.97 -28.87 11.22
C ASN A 564 0.01 -27.71 10.97
N LEU A 565 -0.10 -27.27 9.70
CA LEU A 565 -0.98 -26.18 9.30
C LEU A 565 -1.71 -26.52 8.01
N LEU A 566 -3.03 -26.39 8.01
CA LEU A 566 -3.87 -26.37 6.83
C LEU A 566 -4.39 -24.95 6.59
N LYS A 567 -4.01 -24.33 5.46
CA LYS A 567 -4.60 -23.08 4.97
C LYS A 567 -5.64 -23.43 3.91
N ILE A 568 -6.81 -22.79 4.00
CA ILE A 568 -7.89 -22.89 3.02
C ILE A 568 -8.35 -21.49 2.67
N ASP A 569 -8.27 -21.20 1.39
CA ASP A 569 -8.72 -19.96 0.77
C ASP A 569 -8.95 -20.30 -0.71
N CYS A 570 -10.12 -20.77 -1.02
CA CYS A 570 -10.47 -21.37 -2.31
C CYS A 570 -11.78 -20.85 -2.88
N GLU A 571 -12.07 -19.57 -2.60
CA GLU A 571 -13.08 -18.77 -3.25
C GLU A 571 -14.46 -19.44 -3.29
N GLY A 572 -14.96 -19.83 -2.10
CA GLY A 572 -16.30 -20.36 -1.87
C GLY A 572 -16.39 -21.88 -1.77
N SER A 573 -15.36 -22.64 -2.19
CA SER A 573 -15.37 -24.10 -2.07
C SER A 573 -14.95 -24.64 -0.69
N GLU A 574 -14.74 -23.76 0.29
CA GLU A 574 -14.45 -24.13 1.69
C GLU A 574 -15.54 -25.01 2.28
N LEU A 575 -16.81 -24.75 1.89
CA LEU A 575 -17.94 -25.57 2.33
C LEU A 575 -17.79 -27.04 1.90
N ASP A 576 -17.48 -27.28 0.62
CA ASP A 576 -17.32 -28.64 0.06
C ASP A 576 -16.19 -29.40 0.78
N VAL A 577 -15.09 -28.72 1.08
CA VAL A 577 -13.99 -29.27 1.90
C VAL A 577 -14.50 -29.70 3.28
N PHE A 578 -15.23 -28.81 3.98
CA PHE A 578 -15.68 -29.12 5.32
C PHE A 578 -16.88 -30.05 5.38
N GLU A 579 -17.72 -30.13 4.36
CA GLU A 579 -18.77 -31.16 4.28
C GLU A 579 -18.18 -32.56 4.14
N THR A 580 -17.07 -32.71 3.43
CA THR A 580 -16.52 -34.01 3.04
C THR A 580 -15.38 -34.50 3.93
N ILE A 581 -14.63 -33.62 4.57
CA ILE A 581 -13.53 -34.03 5.44
C ILE A 581 -14.00 -34.93 6.58
N THR A 582 -13.35 -36.10 6.74
CA THR A 582 -13.66 -37.03 7.82
C THR A 582 -13.09 -36.55 9.16
N SER A 583 -13.74 -36.96 10.25
CA SER A 583 -13.24 -36.69 11.60
C SER A 583 -11.81 -37.24 11.83
N GLU A 584 -11.48 -38.39 11.24
CA GLU A 584 -10.15 -38.97 11.30
C GLU A 584 -9.11 -38.04 10.67
N ASN A 585 -9.38 -37.50 9.48
CA ASN A 585 -8.46 -36.63 8.75
C ASN A 585 -8.39 -35.22 9.40
N LEU A 586 -9.52 -34.70 9.86
CA LEU A 586 -9.52 -33.42 10.59
C LEU A 586 -8.65 -33.49 11.86
N ASN A 587 -8.67 -34.62 12.56
CA ASN A 587 -7.84 -34.84 13.75
C ASN A 587 -6.33 -35.01 13.44
N LYS A 588 -5.93 -35.20 12.18
CA LYS A 588 -4.50 -35.21 11.75
C LYS A 588 -3.92 -33.80 11.59
N ILE A 589 -4.70 -32.75 11.79
CA ILE A 589 -4.33 -31.37 11.56
C ILE A 589 -4.19 -30.65 12.91
N SER A 590 -3.05 -29.98 13.11
CA SER A 590 -2.79 -29.23 14.36
C SER A 590 -3.42 -27.83 14.34
N LYS A 591 -3.25 -27.09 13.25
CA LYS A 591 -3.69 -25.71 13.07
C LYS A 591 -4.43 -25.56 11.72
N LEU A 592 -5.44 -24.69 11.70
CA LEU A 592 -6.09 -24.28 10.45
C LEU A 592 -6.14 -22.75 10.37
N VAL A 593 -6.00 -22.27 9.15
CA VAL A 593 -6.26 -20.89 8.75
C VAL A 593 -7.21 -20.92 7.57
N ILE A 594 -8.37 -20.32 7.71
CA ILE A 594 -9.44 -20.44 6.72
C ILE A 594 -10.00 -19.06 6.45
N GLU A 595 -9.95 -18.63 5.20
CA GLU A 595 -10.72 -17.49 4.75
C GLU A 595 -12.14 -17.92 4.41
N THR A 596 -13.14 -17.20 4.92
CA THR A 596 -14.56 -17.56 4.72
C THR A 596 -15.27 -16.49 3.92
N HIS A 597 -15.98 -16.92 2.86
CA HIS A 597 -16.60 -16.02 1.88
C HIS A 597 -18.10 -15.80 2.08
N SER A 598 -18.69 -16.35 3.15
CA SER A 598 -20.06 -16.05 3.57
C SER A 598 -20.32 -16.38 5.03
N ASP A 599 -21.28 -15.71 5.66
CA ASP A 599 -21.71 -15.99 7.04
C ASP A 599 -22.22 -17.45 7.21
N TYR A 600 -22.81 -18.02 6.16
CA TYR A 600 -23.27 -19.41 6.18
C TYR A 600 -22.08 -20.39 6.25
N ILE A 601 -21.09 -20.21 5.41
CA ILE A 601 -19.87 -21.03 5.38
C ILE A 601 -19.12 -20.88 6.71
N ASP A 602 -18.94 -19.66 7.19
CA ASP A 602 -18.29 -19.38 8.47
C ASP A 602 -18.95 -20.14 9.63
N ASN A 603 -20.26 -20.03 9.76
CA ASN A 603 -21.01 -20.70 10.83
C ASN A 603 -20.93 -22.24 10.73
N PHE A 604 -21.01 -22.78 9.51
CA PHE A 604 -20.89 -24.22 9.29
C PHE A 604 -19.51 -24.75 9.74
N ILE A 605 -18.46 -24.08 9.29
CA ILE A 605 -17.06 -24.44 9.62
C ILE A 605 -16.79 -24.34 11.12
N ARG A 606 -17.24 -23.25 11.75
CA ARG A 606 -17.08 -23.06 13.21
C ARG A 606 -17.72 -24.19 14.01
N ASN A 607 -18.95 -24.55 13.68
CA ASN A 607 -19.66 -25.62 14.39
C ASN A 607 -18.88 -26.94 14.26
N LYS A 608 -18.46 -27.32 13.06
CA LYS A 608 -17.70 -28.52 12.83
C LYS A 608 -16.35 -28.52 13.56
N LEU A 609 -15.64 -27.42 13.56
CA LEU A 609 -14.37 -27.29 14.28
C LEU A 609 -14.54 -27.39 15.82
N ILE A 610 -15.59 -26.77 16.35
CA ILE A 610 -15.91 -26.86 17.80
C ILE A 610 -16.24 -28.31 18.19
N GLU A 611 -17.04 -29.03 17.38
CA GLU A 611 -17.36 -30.44 17.60
C GLU A 611 -16.10 -31.34 17.65
N HIS A 612 -15.02 -30.91 16.98
CA HIS A 612 -13.75 -31.63 16.94
C HIS A 612 -12.65 -31.03 17.84
N ASN A 613 -13.08 -30.28 18.88
CA ASN A 613 -12.21 -29.71 19.92
C ASN A 613 -11.19 -28.66 19.42
N PHE A 614 -11.47 -27.95 18.34
CA PHE A 614 -10.65 -26.82 17.95
C PHE A 614 -11.03 -25.56 18.74
N LYS A 615 -10.02 -24.82 19.16
CA LYS A 615 -10.18 -23.46 19.67
C LYS A 615 -10.08 -22.49 18.51
N ILE A 616 -11.09 -21.65 18.35
CA ILE A 616 -11.22 -20.73 17.22
C ILE A 616 -11.02 -19.30 17.71
N LYS A 617 -10.24 -18.55 16.94
CA LYS A 617 -10.11 -17.12 16.99
C LYS A 617 -10.32 -16.58 15.57
N ASN A 618 -10.55 -15.27 15.41
CA ASN A 618 -10.69 -14.67 14.08
C ASN A 618 -10.06 -13.29 13.99
N LYS A 619 -9.66 -12.95 12.76
CA LYS A 619 -9.21 -11.64 12.36
C LYS A 619 -9.92 -11.31 11.04
N GLY A 620 -10.94 -10.44 11.11
CA GLY A 620 -11.82 -10.23 9.95
C GLY A 620 -12.58 -11.50 9.57
N ASN A 621 -12.50 -11.87 8.30
CA ASN A 621 -13.07 -13.08 7.69
C ASN A 621 -12.17 -14.32 7.80
N ILE A 622 -11.00 -14.18 8.42
CA ILE A 622 -10.06 -15.29 8.59
C ILE A 622 -10.27 -15.96 9.95
N LEU A 623 -10.51 -17.27 9.91
CA LEU A 623 -10.57 -18.14 11.07
C LEU A 623 -9.20 -18.75 11.36
N PHE A 624 -8.75 -18.63 12.59
CA PHE A 624 -7.58 -19.33 13.12
C PHE A 624 -8.07 -20.40 14.09
N ALA A 625 -7.78 -21.66 13.82
CA ALA A 625 -8.21 -22.74 14.67
C ALA A 625 -7.04 -23.62 15.10
N THR A 626 -6.99 -23.98 16.38
CA THR A 626 -5.95 -24.85 16.96
C THR A 626 -6.60 -26.06 17.60
N ASN A 627 -6.13 -27.25 17.26
CA ASN A 627 -6.63 -28.50 17.78
C ASN A 627 -6.17 -28.68 19.24
N SER A 628 -7.13 -28.65 20.17
CA SER A 628 -6.84 -28.80 21.60
C SER A 628 -6.51 -30.24 22.04
N SER A 629 -6.77 -31.21 21.15
CA SER A 629 -6.50 -32.63 21.42
C SER A 629 -5.06 -33.02 21.07
N ILE A 630 -4.33 -32.19 20.33
CA ILE A 630 -2.93 -32.40 19.97
C ILE A 630 -2.12 -31.60 21.00
N ILE A 631 -1.56 -32.31 22.00
CA ILE A 631 -0.60 -31.70 22.94
C ILE A 631 0.73 -31.67 22.18
N LEU A 632 1.19 -30.48 21.86
CA LEU A 632 2.51 -30.23 21.29
C LEU A 632 3.60 -30.43 22.30
#